data_790c3c5934a40e6d27d1d9e2ca1b485b
#
_entry.id   790c3c5934a40e6d27d1d9e2ca1b485b
#
_cell.length_a   1.000
_cell.length_b   1.000
_cell.length_c   1.000
_cell.angle_alpha   90.00
_cell.angle_beta   90.00
_cell.angle_gamma   90.00
#
_symmetry.space_group_name_H-M   'P 1'
#
loop_
_entity.id
_entity.type
_entity.pdbx_description
1 polymer ?
#
loop_
_entity_poly.entity_id
_entity_poly.type
_entity_poly.pdbx_seq_one_letter_code
_entity_poly.pdbx_strand_id
1 'polypeptide(L)'
;MSLKIGLNLTRSYSINFDLPKRSKHLIKFIIIHYTGMKKESEAIDKLCDPKSKVSSHYFIKNNGKVLNLVPDLYKAWHAGISCWKNYNSLNKYSIGIEIHNPGHEH
;
A
#
# COMPACT_ATOMS: atom_id res chain seq x y z
N MET A 1 -11.61 8.91 6.10
CA MET A 1 -11.57 10.01 5.12
C MET A 1 -11.27 9.46 3.74
N SER A 2 -11.89 9.96 2.77
CA SER A 2 -11.60 9.56 1.40
C SER A 2 -11.11 10.76 0.61
N LEU A 3 -10.16 10.50 -0.28
CA LEU A 3 -9.69 11.49 -1.23
C LEU A 3 -10.57 11.37 -2.46
N LYS A 4 -11.35 12.38 -2.73
CA LYS A 4 -12.27 12.35 -3.86
C LYS A 4 -11.90 13.33 -4.96
N ILE A 5 -11.01 14.25 -4.69
CA ILE A 5 -10.72 15.35 -5.59
C ILE A 5 -9.85 14.87 -6.73
N GLY A 6 -10.44 14.85 -7.93
CA GLY A 6 -9.72 14.58 -9.15
C GLY A 6 -9.11 13.19 -9.26
N LEU A 7 -9.45 12.27 -8.35
CA LEU A 7 -8.91 10.93 -8.39
C LEU A 7 -9.94 9.93 -8.87
N ASN A 8 -9.49 9.04 -9.73
CA ASN A 8 -10.27 7.91 -10.19
C ASN A 8 -10.04 6.76 -9.20
N LEU A 9 -10.69 6.85 -8.06
CA LEU A 9 -10.47 5.95 -6.94
C LEU A 9 -11.48 4.82 -6.93
N THR A 10 -10.98 3.61 -6.92
CA THR A 10 -11.79 2.39 -6.78
C THR A 10 -11.38 1.66 -5.51
N ARG A 11 -12.34 1.10 -4.80
CA ARG A 11 -12.06 0.31 -3.62
C ARG A 11 -11.98 -1.16 -3.95
N SER A 12 -10.90 -1.78 -3.50
CA SER A 12 -10.73 -3.23 -3.42
C SER A 12 -10.09 -3.49 -2.08
N TYR A 13 -10.44 -4.57 -1.44
CA TYR A 13 -9.96 -4.77 -0.07
C TYR A 13 -8.93 -5.87 0.03
N SER A 14 -7.82 -5.53 0.68
CA SER A 14 -6.89 -6.49 1.23
C SER A 14 -7.22 -6.68 2.70
N ILE A 15 -7.15 -7.92 3.18
CA ILE A 15 -7.33 -8.20 4.61
C ILE A 15 -5.99 -8.24 5.34
N ASN A 16 -4.90 -7.92 4.64
CA ASN A 16 -3.55 -7.96 5.20
C ASN A 16 -3.23 -6.66 5.91
N PHE A 17 -3.82 -6.47 7.06
CA PHE A 17 -3.56 -5.29 7.89
C PHE A 17 -3.75 -5.64 9.36
N ASP A 18 -3.18 -4.81 10.22
CA ASP A 18 -3.27 -5.01 11.66
C ASP A 18 -4.38 -4.17 12.29
N LEU A 19 -4.98 -4.74 13.32
CA LEU A 19 -5.91 -4.06 14.22
C LEU A 19 -5.17 -3.71 15.51
N PRO A 20 -5.64 -2.71 16.25
CA PRO A 20 -6.73 -1.79 15.95
C PRO A 20 -6.29 -0.67 15.02
N LYS A 21 -7.19 0.25 14.73
CA LYS A 21 -6.85 1.48 14.02
C LYS A 21 -5.74 2.21 14.76
N ARG A 22 -4.81 2.76 14.00
CA ARG A 22 -3.78 3.64 14.56
C ARG A 22 -4.28 5.07 14.57
N SER A 23 -3.69 5.89 15.44
CA SER A 23 -3.97 7.31 15.43
C SER A 23 -3.40 7.95 14.16
N LYS A 24 -4.15 8.86 13.56
CA LYS A 24 -3.67 9.58 12.39
C LYS A 24 -2.38 10.36 12.69
N HIS A 25 -2.15 10.71 13.96
CA HIS A 25 -0.94 11.44 14.36
C HIS A 25 0.32 10.59 14.28
N LEU A 26 0.17 9.27 14.19
CA LEU A 26 1.30 8.38 14.01
C LEU A 26 1.79 8.35 12.56
N ILE A 27 0.96 8.76 11.62
CA ILE A 27 1.30 8.68 10.20
C ILE A 27 2.23 9.85 9.87
N LYS A 28 3.49 9.52 9.62
CA LYS A 28 4.57 10.50 9.40
C LYS A 28 5.13 10.45 7.98
N PHE A 29 4.97 9.31 7.30
CA PHE A 29 5.66 9.07 6.03
C PHE A 29 4.71 8.54 4.97
N ILE A 30 5.05 8.83 3.73
CA ILE A 30 4.50 8.14 2.57
C ILE A 30 5.67 7.36 1.97
N ILE A 31 5.49 6.04 1.82
CA ILE A 31 6.52 5.18 1.27
C ILE A 31 6.01 4.62 -0.05
N ILE A 32 6.79 4.83 -1.09
CA ILE A 32 6.43 4.41 -2.44
C ILE A 32 7.24 3.18 -2.80
N HIS A 33 6.53 2.16 -3.27
CA HIS A 33 7.13 0.92 -3.75
C HIS A 33 6.76 0.72 -5.22
N TYR A 34 7.57 -0.05 -5.92
CA TYR A 34 7.27 -0.49 -7.27
C TYR A 34 7.04 -2.00 -7.24
N THR A 35 6.07 -2.46 -8.03
CA THR A 35 5.72 -3.89 -7.99
C THR A 35 6.85 -4.78 -8.48
N GLY A 36 7.58 -4.35 -9.48
CA GLY A 36 8.59 -5.19 -10.12
C GLY A 36 8.01 -6.42 -10.80
N MET A 37 6.69 -6.47 -10.97
CA MET A 37 6.01 -7.62 -11.56
C MET A 37 5.48 -7.25 -12.93
N LYS A 38 5.48 -8.21 -13.85
CA LYS A 38 5.06 -7.93 -15.23
C LYS A 38 3.56 -7.70 -15.34
N LYS A 39 2.76 -8.48 -14.62
CA LYS A 39 1.31 -8.41 -14.72
C LYS A 39 0.73 -7.66 -13.54
N GLU A 40 -0.04 -6.64 -13.86
CA GLU A 40 -0.71 -5.80 -12.89
C GLU A 40 -1.69 -6.59 -12.03
N SER A 41 -2.47 -7.47 -12.67
CA SER A 41 -3.44 -8.29 -11.95
C SER A 41 -2.79 -9.20 -10.92
N GLU A 42 -1.62 -9.74 -11.24
CA GLU A 42 -0.90 -10.60 -10.30
C GLU A 42 -0.36 -9.79 -9.11
N ALA A 43 0.06 -8.55 -9.37
CA ALA A 43 0.51 -7.68 -8.29
C ALA A 43 -0.63 -7.35 -7.33
N ILE A 44 -1.80 -7.03 -7.87
CA ILE A 44 -2.98 -6.76 -7.06
C ILE A 44 -3.39 -7.99 -6.25
N ASP A 45 -3.41 -9.15 -6.91
CA ASP A 45 -3.77 -10.41 -6.24
C ASP A 45 -2.83 -10.69 -5.07
N LYS A 46 -1.53 -10.46 -5.26
CA LYS A 46 -0.55 -10.66 -4.20
C LYS A 46 -0.82 -9.77 -3.00
N LEU A 47 -1.17 -8.52 -3.24
CA LEU A 47 -1.42 -7.56 -2.17
C LEU A 47 -2.71 -7.86 -1.40
N CYS A 48 -3.58 -8.67 -1.98
CA CYS A 48 -4.86 -9.06 -1.37
C CYS A 48 -4.88 -10.49 -0.86
N ASP A 49 -3.88 -11.30 -1.21
CA ASP A 49 -3.82 -12.70 -0.82
C ASP A 49 -3.33 -12.83 0.62
N PRO A 50 -4.12 -13.43 1.52
CA PRO A 50 -3.68 -13.60 2.91
C PRO A 50 -2.37 -14.37 3.05
N LYS A 51 -2.07 -15.25 2.10
CA LYS A 51 -0.86 -16.06 2.16
C LYS A 51 0.40 -15.26 1.87
N SER A 52 0.27 -14.17 1.13
CA SER A 52 1.43 -13.36 0.74
C SER A 52 2.00 -12.54 1.90
N LYS A 53 1.16 -12.20 2.87
CA LYS A 53 1.51 -11.40 4.04
C LYS A 53 2.09 -10.03 3.67
N VAL A 54 1.63 -9.49 2.56
CA VAL A 54 1.98 -8.13 2.13
C VAL A 54 0.71 -7.40 1.71
N SER A 55 0.75 -6.08 1.81
CA SER A 55 -0.32 -5.22 1.35
C SER A 55 0.18 -3.79 1.21
N SER A 56 -0.67 -2.92 0.71
CA SER A 56 -0.42 -1.48 0.69
C SER A 56 -1.76 -0.77 0.85
N HIS A 57 -1.70 0.50 1.19
CA HIS A 57 -2.92 1.29 1.29
C HIS A 57 -3.46 1.61 -0.09
N TYR A 58 -2.58 1.93 -1.02
CA TYR A 58 -2.96 2.33 -2.37
C TYR A 58 -2.14 1.58 -3.41
N PHE A 59 -2.75 1.36 -4.55
CA PHE A 59 -2.12 0.78 -5.71
C PHE A 59 -2.45 1.66 -6.91
N ILE A 60 -1.41 2.11 -7.60
CA ILE A 60 -1.57 2.95 -8.80
C ILE A 60 -1.34 2.08 -10.02
N LYS A 61 -2.36 1.95 -10.83
CA LYS A 61 -2.35 1.13 -12.04
C LYS A 61 -1.66 1.86 -13.18
N ASN A 62 -1.29 1.11 -14.21
CA ASN A 62 -0.68 1.68 -15.42
C ASN A 62 -1.52 2.78 -16.05
N ASN A 63 -2.83 2.65 -15.99
CA ASN A 63 -3.75 3.63 -16.59
C ASN A 63 -4.01 4.84 -15.71
N GLY A 64 -3.34 4.92 -14.56
CA GLY A 64 -3.50 6.02 -13.62
C GLY A 64 -4.61 5.84 -12.60
N LYS A 65 -5.40 4.79 -12.72
CA LYS A 65 -6.42 4.51 -11.70
C LYS A 65 -5.77 4.15 -10.38
N VAL A 66 -6.38 4.62 -9.31
CA VAL A 66 -5.91 4.38 -7.95
C VAL A 66 -6.87 3.45 -7.24
N LEU A 67 -6.35 2.34 -6.75
CA LEU A 67 -7.10 1.40 -5.92
C LEU A 67 -6.78 1.67 -4.46
N ASN A 68 -7.79 1.68 -3.61
CA ASN A 68 -7.60 1.73 -2.17
C ASN A 68 -7.77 0.30 -1.63
N LEU A 69 -6.69 -0.30 -1.18
CA LEU A 69 -6.67 -1.69 -0.74
C LEU A 69 -6.84 -1.82 0.77
N VAL A 70 -6.20 -0.93 1.53
CA VAL A 70 -6.31 -0.90 3.00
C VAL A 70 -6.67 0.51 3.40
N PRO A 71 -7.68 0.70 4.27
CA PRO A 71 -8.01 2.03 4.75
C PRO A 71 -6.83 2.68 5.48
N ASP A 72 -6.70 4.00 5.36
CA ASP A 72 -5.53 4.75 5.82
C ASP A 72 -5.18 4.53 7.28
N LEU A 73 -6.19 4.38 8.14
CA LEU A 73 -5.94 4.27 9.57
C LEU A 73 -5.56 2.87 10.03
N TYR A 74 -5.59 1.89 9.14
CA TYR A 74 -5.08 0.57 9.48
C TYR A 74 -3.65 0.42 9.00
N LYS A 75 -2.88 -0.39 9.70
CA LYS A 75 -1.47 -0.61 9.39
C LYS A 75 -1.37 -1.67 8.29
N ALA A 76 -1.03 -1.26 7.08
CA ALA A 76 -0.78 -2.18 5.98
C ALA A 76 0.62 -2.80 6.11
N TRP A 77 0.83 -3.92 5.45
CA TRP A 77 2.08 -4.68 5.52
C TRP A 77 2.91 -4.45 4.26
N HIS A 78 3.59 -3.30 4.17
CA HIS A 78 4.31 -2.94 2.95
C HIS A 78 5.82 -2.74 3.11
N ALA A 79 6.29 -2.46 4.31
CA ALA A 79 7.69 -2.11 4.52
C ALA A 79 8.54 -3.22 5.14
N GLY A 80 7.91 -4.31 5.59
CA GLY A 80 8.62 -5.39 6.23
C GLY A 80 9.31 -4.95 7.52
N ILE A 81 10.39 -5.64 7.87
CA ILE A 81 11.22 -5.25 9.00
C ILE A 81 12.07 -4.08 8.54
N SER A 82 11.87 -2.92 9.14
CA SER A 82 12.44 -1.69 8.62
C SER A 82 12.65 -0.68 9.73
N CYS A 83 13.54 0.27 9.47
CA CYS A 83 13.70 1.42 10.35
C CYS A 83 14.16 2.63 9.54
N TRP A 84 13.84 3.79 10.06
CA TRP A 84 14.29 5.06 9.52
C TRP A 84 14.46 6.01 10.69
N LYS A 85 15.70 6.46 10.90
CA LYS A 85 16.03 7.29 12.06
C LYS A 85 15.61 6.55 13.34
N ASN A 86 14.72 7.14 14.13
CA ASN A 86 14.23 6.55 15.37
C ASN A 86 12.96 5.73 15.19
N TYR A 87 12.50 5.57 13.96
CA TYR A 87 11.26 4.86 13.68
C TYR A 87 11.57 3.44 13.28
N ASN A 88 11.16 2.49 14.10
CA ASN A 88 11.20 1.07 13.78
C ASN A 88 9.84 0.66 13.26
N SER A 89 9.80 -0.37 12.42
CA SER A 89 8.53 -0.88 11.87
C SER A 89 7.77 0.22 11.14
N LEU A 90 8.32 0.65 10.01
CA LEU A 90 7.77 1.79 9.26
C LEU A 90 6.30 1.63 8.88
N ASN A 91 5.78 0.39 8.81
CA ASN A 91 4.35 0.17 8.59
C ASN A 91 3.49 0.94 9.57
N LYS A 92 3.95 1.07 10.80
CA LYS A 92 3.21 1.72 11.87
C LYS A 92 3.06 3.22 11.64
N TYR A 93 3.98 3.82 10.89
CA TYR A 93 4.11 5.28 10.79
C TYR A 93 3.90 5.79 9.36
N SER A 94 3.40 4.97 8.45
CA SER A 94 3.38 5.34 7.05
C SER A 94 2.10 4.95 6.31
N ILE A 95 1.93 5.60 5.16
CA ILE A 95 1.02 5.16 4.11
C ILE A 95 1.88 4.52 3.04
N GLY A 96 1.56 3.29 2.66
CA GLY A 96 2.26 2.59 1.60
C GLY A 96 1.51 2.72 0.29
N ILE A 97 2.22 3.11 -0.74
CA ILE A 97 1.68 3.24 -2.10
C ILE A 97 2.49 2.35 -3.01
N GLU A 98 1.81 1.44 -3.68
CA GLU A 98 2.42 0.56 -4.65
C GLU A 98 2.12 1.09 -6.04
N ILE A 99 3.16 1.33 -6.83
CA ILE A 99 2.99 1.77 -8.21
C ILE A 99 3.34 0.61 -9.13
N HIS A 100 2.45 0.28 -10.05
CA HIS A 100 2.74 -0.81 -10.96
C HIS A 100 3.85 -0.42 -11.92
N ASN A 101 4.89 -1.22 -11.91
CA ASN A 101 6.05 -1.02 -12.76
C ASN A 101 6.73 -2.38 -12.90
N PRO A 102 6.89 -2.89 -14.13
CA PRO A 102 7.49 -4.21 -14.33
C PRO A 102 8.99 -4.25 -14.02
N GLY A 103 9.56 -3.13 -13.59
CA GLY A 103 10.98 -3.02 -13.35
C GLY A 103 11.69 -2.45 -14.57
N HIS A 104 12.98 -2.65 -14.66
CA HIS A 104 13.77 -2.08 -15.74
C HIS A 104 13.80 -2.95 -17.01
N GLU A 105 13.09 -4.06 -16.98
CA GLU A 105 13.02 -5.02 -18.06
C GLU A 105 11.89 -4.67 -19.02
N HIS A 106 12.05 -3.62 -19.79
CA HIS A 106 10.99 -3.26 -20.74
C HIS A 106 11.51 -2.35 -21.84
#